data_e6c069ec346e355f33a29696de57fec5
#
_entry.id   e6c069ec346e355f33a29696de57fec5
#
_cell.length_a   1.000
_cell.length_b   1.000
_cell.length_c   1.000
_cell.angle_alpha   90.00
_cell.angle_beta   90.00
_cell.angle_gamma   90.00
#
_symmetry.space_group_name_H-M   'P 1'
#
loop_
_entity.id
_entity.type
_entity.pdbx_description
1 polymer ?
#
loop_
_entity_poly.entity_id
_entity_poly.type
_entity_poly.pdbx_seq_one_letter_code
_entity_poly.pdbx_strand_id
1 'polypeptide(L)'
;MIINTSSYTSAIPVAVSNTINIPGPVPRFSGTTTSLTNDKLVDTKGGFLQVVDANGNITNQGVQVGQIIYNMAAINTTTWLGPEAAVVTAVDSDTVLSLSINIFPVTGAPSITQNYNIYDANKAQPKGFMIQIGSAADGSSAAGVYVKTIDGQDIFLEGIQPGTVLPLVVQRVMAGSAATTGKPNTLTDAENIFAYS
;
A
#
# COMPACT_ATOMS: atom_id res chain seq x y z
N MET A 1 16.93 23.13 -16.80
CA MET A 1 15.63 22.44 -16.95
C MET A 1 14.80 22.79 -15.73
N ILE A 2 13.79 23.63 -15.87
CA ILE A 2 12.91 23.98 -14.75
C ILE A 2 11.89 22.84 -14.66
N ILE A 3 12.01 21.99 -13.65
CA ILE A 3 10.98 21.03 -13.34
C ILE A 3 9.81 21.82 -12.76
N ASN A 4 8.73 21.90 -13.51
CA ASN A 4 7.51 22.56 -13.05
C ASN A 4 6.87 21.68 -11.97
N THR A 5 7.13 21.99 -10.70
CA THR A 5 6.64 21.23 -9.54
C THR A 5 5.16 21.49 -9.22
N SER A 6 4.46 22.25 -10.05
CA SER A 6 3.08 22.67 -9.80
C SER A 6 2.00 21.65 -10.19
N SER A 7 2.37 20.42 -10.55
CA SER A 7 1.43 19.42 -11.08
C SER A 7 1.16 18.21 -10.19
N TYR A 8 1.77 18.10 -9.01
CA TYR A 8 1.48 17.00 -8.11
C TYR A 8 0.26 17.33 -7.26
N THR A 9 -0.85 16.67 -7.55
CA THR A 9 -2.13 16.95 -6.89
C THR A 9 -2.36 16.13 -5.64
N SER A 10 -1.60 15.05 -5.43
CA SER A 10 -1.74 14.18 -4.27
C SER A 10 -0.47 13.40 -3.97
N ALA A 11 -0.22 13.18 -2.69
CA ALA A 11 0.79 12.26 -2.20
C ALA A 11 0.08 11.14 -1.43
N ILE A 12 0.44 9.90 -1.73
CA ILE A 12 -0.06 8.73 -1.02
C ILE A 12 1.10 7.95 -0.41
N PRO A 13 0.96 7.42 0.81
CA PRO A 13 1.95 6.52 1.36
C PRO A 13 1.98 5.23 0.53
N VAL A 14 3.16 4.66 0.36
CA VAL A 14 3.38 3.47 -0.45
C VAL A 14 3.67 2.27 0.44
N ALA A 15 2.86 1.22 0.31
CA ALA A 15 3.16 -0.07 0.90
C ALA A 15 4.20 -0.81 0.04
N VAL A 16 5.22 -1.34 0.70
CA VAL A 16 6.23 -2.20 0.07
C VAL A 16 5.64 -3.60 -0.16
N SER A 17 5.56 -4.04 -1.41
CA SER A 17 4.95 -5.32 -1.76
C SER A 17 5.48 -5.87 -3.08
N ASN A 18 5.74 -7.18 -3.15
CA ASN A 18 6.14 -7.85 -4.40
C ASN A 18 4.97 -8.06 -5.38
N THR A 19 3.73 -7.89 -4.95
CA THR A 19 2.55 -8.26 -5.74
C THR A 19 1.53 -7.12 -5.91
N ILE A 20 1.55 -6.11 -5.02
CA ILE A 20 0.55 -5.02 -5.00
C ILE A 20 1.15 -3.77 -5.63
N ASN A 21 0.47 -3.25 -6.64
CA ASN A 21 0.84 -1.98 -7.28
C ASN A 21 0.43 -0.79 -6.42
N ILE A 22 1.08 0.34 -6.62
CA ILE A 22 0.69 1.61 -6.00
C ILE A 22 -0.73 1.94 -6.50
N PRO A 23 -1.73 2.11 -5.61
CA PRO A 23 -3.11 2.37 -6.02
C PRO A 23 -3.29 3.81 -6.52
N GLY A 24 -4.47 4.10 -7.04
CA GLY A 24 -4.88 5.49 -7.31
C GLY A 24 -4.92 6.33 -6.02
N PRO A 25 -4.82 7.66 -6.12
CA PRO A 25 -4.60 8.53 -4.96
C PRO A 25 -5.81 8.64 -4.02
N VAL A 26 -6.99 8.27 -4.48
CA VAL A 26 -8.24 8.42 -3.71
C VAL A 26 -8.73 7.04 -3.25
N PRO A 27 -8.81 6.80 -1.94
CA PRO A 27 -9.43 5.58 -1.44
C PRO A 27 -10.95 5.60 -1.68
N ARG A 28 -11.51 4.45 -1.95
CA ARG A 28 -12.97 4.27 -2.08
C ARG A 28 -13.65 4.17 -0.72
N PHE A 29 -12.97 3.56 0.24
CA PHE A 29 -13.40 3.41 1.62
C PHE A 29 -12.24 3.74 2.54
N SER A 30 -12.58 4.29 3.68
CA SER A 30 -11.65 4.50 4.79
C SER A 30 -12.37 4.22 6.09
N GLY A 31 -11.69 3.60 7.03
CA GLY A 31 -12.29 3.24 8.31
C GLY A 31 -11.24 2.83 9.32
N THR A 32 -11.74 2.20 10.37
CA THR A 32 -10.93 1.74 11.50
C THR A 32 -11.39 0.35 11.91
N THR A 33 -10.46 -0.58 12.09
CA THR A 33 -10.79 -1.92 12.58
C THR A 33 -11.45 -1.85 13.96
N THR A 34 -12.43 -2.69 14.21
CA THR A 34 -13.11 -2.82 15.50
C THR A 34 -12.72 -4.10 16.25
N SER A 35 -12.14 -5.05 15.55
CA SER A 35 -11.45 -6.21 16.14
C SER A 35 -10.36 -6.69 15.20
N LEU A 36 -9.41 -7.47 15.75
CA LEU A 36 -8.32 -8.09 15.02
C LEU A 36 -8.61 -9.59 14.85
N THR A 37 -8.55 -10.05 13.62
CA THR A 37 -8.70 -11.45 13.25
C THR A 37 -7.74 -11.73 12.10
N ASN A 38 -6.99 -12.83 12.17
CA ASN A 38 -6.05 -13.20 11.13
C ASN A 38 -6.73 -13.27 9.75
N ASP A 39 -6.07 -12.70 8.75
CA ASP A 39 -6.52 -12.65 7.36
C ASP A 39 -7.91 -12.02 7.15
N LYS A 40 -8.35 -11.18 8.11
CA LYS A 40 -9.62 -10.47 8.04
C LYS A 40 -9.44 -8.98 8.33
N LEU A 41 -10.28 -8.18 7.69
CA LEU A 41 -10.60 -6.83 8.15
C LEU A 41 -11.99 -6.89 8.79
N VAL A 42 -12.09 -6.48 10.05
CA VAL A 42 -13.36 -6.41 10.80
C VAL A 42 -13.61 -4.97 11.21
N ASP A 43 -14.71 -4.40 10.70
CA ASP A 43 -15.18 -3.06 11.05
C ASP A 43 -16.70 -3.07 11.16
N THR A 44 -17.23 -2.89 12.38
CA THR A 44 -18.68 -2.89 12.64
C THR A 44 -19.43 -1.74 11.96
N LYS A 45 -18.71 -0.76 11.41
CA LYS A 45 -19.25 0.37 10.63
C LYS A 45 -18.85 0.30 9.16
N GLY A 46 -18.31 -0.83 8.70
CA GLY A 46 -17.68 -0.98 7.39
C GLY A 46 -18.59 -0.63 6.20
N GLY A 47 -19.84 -1.12 6.20
CA GLY A 47 -20.74 -0.91 5.08
C GLY A 47 -20.22 -1.54 3.77
N PHE A 48 -19.65 -2.75 3.86
CA PHE A 48 -18.91 -3.38 2.77
C PHE A 48 -19.81 -4.00 1.70
N LEU A 49 -21.07 -4.26 2.01
CA LEU A 49 -21.99 -4.83 1.03
C LEU A 49 -22.51 -3.77 0.06
N GLN A 50 -22.83 -4.24 -1.13
CA GLN A 50 -23.56 -3.42 -2.10
C GLN A 50 -24.96 -3.12 -1.59
N VAL A 51 -25.37 -1.86 -1.69
CA VAL A 51 -26.72 -1.41 -1.32
C VAL A 51 -27.43 -0.94 -2.57
N VAL A 52 -28.66 -1.42 -2.76
CA VAL A 52 -29.58 -0.98 -3.82
C VAL A 52 -30.82 -0.34 -3.18
N ASP A 53 -31.37 0.69 -3.84
CA ASP A 53 -32.62 1.32 -3.43
C ASP A 53 -33.84 0.47 -3.85
N ALA A 54 -35.04 0.91 -3.48
CA ALA A 54 -36.30 0.25 -3.82
C ALA A 54 -36.58 0.21 -5.35
N ASN A 55 -35.88 1.01 -6.13
CA ASN A 55 -36.01 1.06 -7.60
C ASN A 55 -34.94 0.20 -8.31
N GLY A 56 -34.06 -0.48 -7.54
CA GLY A 56 -32.97 -1.30 -8.06
C GLY A 56 -31.71 -0.51 -8.41
N ASN A 57 -31.63 0.78 -8.10
CA ASN A 57 -30.41 1.56 -8.34
C ASN A 57 -29.38 1.28 -7.26
N ILE A 58 -28.13 1.15 -7.66
CA ILE A 58 -27.00 0.98 -6.73
C ILE A 58 -26.74 2.32 -6.06
N THR A 59 -26.95 2.39 -4.74
CA THR A 59 -26.67 3.57 -3.90
C THR A 59 -25.29 3.48 -3.22
N ASN A 60 -24.80 2.24 -3.01
CA ASN A 60 -23.44 1.96 -2.59
C ASN A 60 -22.94 0.73 -3.34
N GLN A 61 -21.83 0.84 -4.03
CA GLN A 61 -21.25 -0.31 -4.75
C GLN A 61 -20.63 -1.36 -3.85
N GLY A 62 -20.43 -1.04 -2.58
CA GLY A 62 -19.74 -1.91 -1.64
C GLY A 62 -18.29 -2.16 -2.02
N VAL A 63 -17.65 -3.01 -1.24
CA VAL A 63 -16.29 -3.50 -1.51
C VAL A 63 -16.36 -4.68 -2.47
N GLN A 64 -15.36 -4.81 -3.33
CA GLN A 64 -15.28 -5.89 -4.32
C GLN A 64 -14.01 -6.71 -4.15
N VAL A 65 -14.09 -8.00 -4.48
CA VAL A 65 -12.92 -8.88 -4.57
C VAL A 65 -11.90 -8.31 -5.57
N GLY A 66 -10.63 -8.34 -5.19
CA GLY A 66 -9.53 -7.78 -5.98
C GLY A 66 -9.17 -6.34 -5.62
N GLN A 67 -9.97 -5.65 -4.81
CA GLN A 67 -9.58 -4.33 -4.27
C GLN A 67 -8.40 -4.44 -3.30
N ILE A 68 -7.63 -3.36 -3.21
CA ILE A 68 -6.44 -3.30 -2.35
C ILE A 68 -6.82 -2.65 -1.03
N ILE A 69 -6.36 -3.24 0.08
CA ILE A 69 -6.44 -2.66 1.41
C ILE A 69 -5.04 -2.29 1.89
N TYR A 70 -4.90 -1.09 2.42
CA TYR A 70 -3.73 -0.62 3.13
C TYR A 70 -4.02 -0.52 4.63
N ASN A 71 -3.14 -1.07 5.45
CA ASN A 71 -3.11 -0.79 6.88
C ASN A 71 -2.33 0.51 7.11
N MET A 72 -3.03 1.61 7.30
CA MET A 72 -2.43 2.94 7.45
C MET A 72 -1.65 3.10 8.76
N ALA A 73 -1.98 2.30 9.78
CA ALA A 73 -1.21 2.27 11.03
C ALA A 73 0.13 1.56 10.84
N ALA A 74 0.19 0.51 10.05
CA ALA A 74 1.42 -0.22 9.74
C ALA A 74 2.39 0.63 8.90
N ILE A 75 1.89 1.28 7.84
CA ILE A 75 2.69 2.13 6.94
C ILE A 75 3.38 3.30 7.67
N ASN A 76 2.78 3.78 8.76
CA ASN A 76 3.28 4.93 9.52
C ASN A 76 4.06 4.54 10.78
N THR A 77 4.50 3.30 10.93
CA THR A 77 5.21 2.82 12.12
C THR A 77 6.40 1.95 11.78
N THR A 78 7.53 2.22 12.42
CA THR A 78 8.76 1.42 12.33
C THR A 78 8.70 0.13 13.16
N THR A 79 7.67 -0.05 13.98
CA THR A 79 7.53 -1.22 14.86
C THR A 79 6.84 -2.41 14.19
N TRP A 80 6.19 -2.21 13.05
CA TRP A 80 5.55 -3.26 12.29
C TRP A 80 6.44 -3.76 11.16
N LEU A 81 6.88 -4.99 11.23
CA LEU A 81 7.73 -5.65 10.23
C LEU A 81 6.94 -6.58 9.29
N GLY A 82 5.61 -6.54 9.36
CA GLY A 82 4.74 -7.36 8.53
C GLY A 82 4.28 -6.67 7.25
N PRO A 83 3.49 -7.38 6.42
CA PRO A 83 2.91 -6.78 5.23
C PRO A 83 1.93 -5.66 5.58
N GLU A 84 1.95 -4.59 4.80
CA GLU A 84 1.18 -3.37 5.01
C GLU A 84 -0.06 -3.29 4.10
N ALA A 85 -0.09 -4.14 3.09
CA ALA A 85 -1.15 -4.17 2.10
C ALA A 85 -1.60 -5.59 1.78
N ALA A 86 -2.89 -5.75 1.51
CA ALA A 86 -3.50 -7.01 1.09
C ALA A 86 -4.50 -6.78 -0.05
N VAL A 87 -4.94 -7.87 -0.67
CA VAL A 87 -6.05 -7.87 -1.63
C VAL A 87 -7.28 -8.48 -0.96
N VAL A 88 -8.45 -7.91 -1.20
CA VAL A 88 -9.73 -8.49 -0.78
C VAL A 88 -9.97 -9.78 -1.55
N THR A 89 -10.12 -10.90 -0.84
CA THR A 89 -10.39 -12.22 -1.43
C THR A 89 -11.85 -12.63 -1.33
N ALA A 90 -12.57 -12.09 -0.33
CA ALA A 90 -14.02 -12.24 -0.21
C ALA A 90 -14.63 -11.07 0.58
N VAL A 91 -15.91 -10.79 0.32
CA VAL A 91 -16.75 -9.92 1.14
C VAL A 91 -17.66 -10.85 1.93
N ASP A 92 -17.29 -11.11 3.19
CA ASP A 92 -17.98 -12.11 4.01
C ASP A 92 -19.31 -11.58 4.57
N SER A 93 -19.34 -10.28 4.88
CA SER A 93 -20.53 -9.58 5.38
C SER A 93 -20.36 -8.06 5.21
N ASP A 94 -21.35 -7.31 5.67
CA ASP A 94 -21.30 -5.84 5.70
C ASP A 94 -20.16 -5.28 6.59
N THR A 95 -19.63 -6.10 7.47
CA THR A 95 -18.65 -5.72 8.49
C THR A 95 -17.35 -6.52 8.43
N VAL A 96 -17.24 -7.51 7.53
CA VAL A 96 -16.08 -8.42 7.48
C VAL A 96 -15.63 -8.66 6.03
N LEU A 97 -14.33 -8.46 5.79
CA LEU A 97 -13.65 -8.83 4.55
C LEU A 97 -12.60 -9.90 4.81
N SER A 98 -12.45 -10.85 3.89
CA SER A 98 -11.31 -11.77 3.83
C SER A 98 -10.18 -11.17 3.03
N LEU A 99 -8.94 -11.38 3.48
CA LEU A 99 -7.73 -10.81 2.91
C LEU A 99 -6.78 -11.89 2.40
N SER A 100 -5.96 -11.53 1.40
CA SER A 100 -4.96 -12.42 0.81
C SER A 100 -3.79 -12.72 1.74
N ILE A 101 -3.56 -11.85 2.73
CA ILE A 101 -2.48 -11.95 3.73
C ILE A 101 -2.88 -11.14 4.95
N ASN A 102 -2.37 -11.53 6.12
CA ASN A 102 -2.65 -10.83 7.37
C ASN A 102 -1.87 -9.51 7.44
N ILE A 103 -2.60 -8.40 7.38
CA ILE A 103 -2.07 -7.04 7.57
C ILE A 103 -2.57 -6.41 8.89
N PHE A 104 -3.46 -7.09 9.61
CA PHE A 104 -4.01 -6.67 10.90
C PHE A 104 -3.71 -7.75 11.95
N PRO A 105 -2.46 -7.79 12.48
CA PRO A 105 -2.04 -8.89 13.36
C PRO A 105 -2.79 -8.88 14.68
N VAL A 106 -3.09 -10.06 15.18
CA VAL A 106 -3.73 -10.27 16.50
C VAL A 106 -2.69 -10.09 17.63
N THR A 107 -1.43 -10.41 17.36
CA THR A 107 -0.31 -10.31 18.33
C THR A 107 0.70 -9.28 17.86
N GLY A 108 1.17 -8.45 18.79
CA GLY A 108 2.14 -7.40 18.48
C GLY A 108 1.54 -6.14 17.85
N ALA A 109 0.23 -6.08 17.72
CA ALA A 109 -0.44 -4.90 17.21
C ALA A 109 -0.32 -3.73 18.20
N PRO A 110 -0.06 -2.51 17.72
CA PRO A 110 -0.02 -1.32 18.57
C PRO A 110 -1.39 -0.99 19.18
N SER A 111 -2.49 -1.42 18.53
CA SER A 111 -3.87 -1.20 18.97
C SER A 111 -4.81 -2.17 18.24
N ILE A 112 -5.95 -2.47 18.86
CA ILE A 112 -7.07 -3.17 18.20
C ILE A 112 -7.75 -2.27 17.14
N THR A 113 -7.60 -0.95 17.26
CA THR A 113 -8.12 0.03 16.31
C THR A 113 -7.01 0.49 15.38
N GLN A 114 -7.04 0.04 14.13
CA GLN A 114 -6.07 0.39 13.10
C GLN A 114 -6.80 1.02 11.91
N ASN A 115 -6.33 2.19 11.49
CA ASN A 115 -6.88 2.86 10.31
C ASN A 115 -6.55 2.07 9.04
N TYR A 116 -7.51 1.99 8.14
CA TYR A 116 -7.34 1.38 6.84
C TYR A 116 -7.91 2.23 5.71
N ASN A 117 -7.36 2.04 4.52
CA ASN A 117 -7.90 2.55 3.27
C ASN A 117 -8.10 1.40 2.28
N ILE A 118 -9.23 1.40 1.58
CA ILE A 118 -9.51 0.47 0.48
C ILE A 118 -9.51 1.25 -0.83
N TYR A 119 -8.73 0.75 -1.78
CA TYR A 119 -8.57 1.33 -3.11
C TYR A 119 -9.17 0.41 -4.17
N ASP A 120 -9.24 0.90 -5.41
CA ASP A 120 -9.66 0.08 -6.55
C ASP A 120 -8.77 -1.16 -6.74
N ALA A 121 -9.21 -2.04 -7.63
CA ALA A 121 -8.52 -3.29 -7.92
C ALA A 121 -7.02 -3.07 -8.23
N ASN A 122 -6.20 -4.09 -7.91
CA ASN A 122 -4.75 -4.10 -8.10
C ASN A 122 -4.35 -3.98 -9.58
N LYS A 123 -4.46 -2.79 -10.14
CA LYS A 123 -4.10 -2.46 -11.52
C LYS A 123 -2.94 -1.47 -11.52
N ALA A 124 -2.03 -1.61 -12.49
CA ALA A 124 -1.05 -0.57 -12.75
C ALA A 124 -1.76 0.72 -13.17
N GLN A 125 -1.38 1.83 -12.55
CA GLN A 125 -1.89 3.13 -12.96
C GLN A 125 -1.31 3.51 -14.33
N PRO A 126 -2.11 4.00 -15.28
CA PRO A 126 -1.64 4.24 -16.65
C PRO A 126 -0.45 5.19 -16.77
N LYS A 127 -0.34 6.14 -15.84
CA LYS A 127 0.76 7.12 -15.80
C LYS A 127 1.87 6.73 -14.84
N GLY A 128 1.65 5.70 -13.98
CA GLY A 128 2.55 5.38 -12.87
C GLY A 128 2.69 6.53 -11.87
N PHE A 129 3.71 6.44 -11.02
CA PHE A 129 3.97 7.41 -9.96
C PHE A 129 5.46 7.76 -9.92
N MET A 130 5.78 9.01 -9.56
CA MET A 130 7.09 9.33 -9.02
C MET A 130 7.07 9.05 -7.52
N ILE A 131 8.17 8.54 -6.97
CA ILE A 131 8.25 8.23 -5.54
C ILE A 131 9.31 9.08 -4.85
N GLN A 132 9.03 9.45 -3.61
CA GLN A 132 9.96 10.09 -2.70
C GLN A 132 10.30 9.14 -1.57
N ILE A 133 11.57 9.03 -1.24
CA ILE A 133 12.08 8.23 -0.12
C ILE A 133 12.13 9.12 1.12
N GLY A 134 11.47 8.71 2.20
CA GLY A 134 11.44 9.48 3.45
C GLY A 134 12.63 9.21 4.35
N SER A 135 12.97 7.95 4.58
CA SER A 135 14.05 7.52 5.48
C SER A 135 14.58 6.14 5.12
N ALA A 136 15.68 5.73 5.74
CA ALA A 136 16.12 4.34 5.76
C ALA A 136 15.66 3.66 7.05
N ALA A 137 15.29 2.37 6.98
CA ALA A 137 14.76 1.60 8.10
C ALA A 137 15.75 1.45 9.26
N ASP A 138 17.04 1.40 8.95
CA ASP A 138 18.11 1.26 9.93
C ASP A 138 18.60 2.61 10.50
N GLY A 139 17.97 3.71 10.10
CA GLY A 139 18.38 5.07 10.47
C GLY A 139 19.66 5.54 9.78
N SER A 140 20.13 4.83 8.74
CA SER A 140 21.28 5.23 7.96
C SER A 140 20.99 6.51 7.14
N SER A 141 22.05 7.12 6.61
CA SER A 141 21.92 8.32 5.78
C SER A 141 21.48 8.01 4.34
N ALA A 142 21.34 6.74 3.97
CA ALA A 142 20.98 6.33 2.62
C ALA A 142 20.22 5.00 2.64
N ALA A 143 19.24 4.87 1.76
CA ALA A 143 18.39 3.70 1.65
C ALA A 143 18.58 2.97 0.31
N GLY A 144 18.25 1.67 0.29
CA GLY A 144 18.04 0.89 -0.91
C GLY A 144 16.56 0.80 -1.25
N VAL A 145 16.21 0.88 -2.51
CA VAL A 145 14.83 0.71 -2.96
C VAL A 145 14.75 -0.16 -4.21
N TYR A 146 13.89 -1.16 -4.16
CA TYR A 146 13.62 -2.05 -5.29
C TYR A 146 12.26 -1.70 -5.88
N VAL A 147 12.26 -1.30 -7.14
CA VAL A 147 11.06 -0.81 -7.81
C VAL A 147 10.76 -1.59 -9.08
N LYS A 148 9.48 -1.66 -9.41
CA LYS A 148 8.99 -2.05 -10.74
C LYS A 148 8.52 -0.80 -11.46
N THR A 149 9.11 -0.51 -12.63
CA THR A 149 8.70 0.61 -13.47
C THR A 149 7.39 0.30 -14.19
N ILE A 150 6.76 1.34 -14.76
CA ILE A 150 5.55 1.17 -15.56
C ILE A 150 5.78 0.30 -16.81
N ASP A 151 7.02 0.31 -17.33
CA ASP A 151 7.42 -0.53 -18.48
C ASP A 151 7.74 -1.98 -18.06
N GLY A 152 7.53 -2.33 -16.78
CA GLY A 152 7.69 -3.68 -16.24
C GLY A 152 9.13 -4.05 -15.87
N GLN A 153 10.08 -3.13 -15.90
CA GLN A 153 11.46 -3.37 -15.51
C GLN A 153 11.60 -3.37 -13.99
N ASP A 154 12.38 -4.31 -13.47
CA ASP A 154 12.74 -4.40 -12.07
C ASP A 154 14.11 -3.73 -11.86
N ILE A 155 14.15 -2.68 -11.05
CA ILE A 155 15.34 -1.87 -10.80
C ILE A 155 15.60 -1.78 -9.30
N PHE A 156 16.83 -2.12 -8.89
CA PHE A 156 17.32 -1.84 -7.54
C PHE A 156 18.18 -0.60 -7.56
N LEU A 157 17.87 0.36 -6.70
CA LEU A 157 18.61 1.59 -6.51
C LEU A 157 19.17 1.59 -5.09
N GLU A 158 20.44 1.86 -4.96
CA GLU A 158 21.17 1.88 -3.69
C GLU A 158 21.71 3.27 -3.39
N GLY A 159 21.87 3.59 -2.13
CA GLY A 159 22.45 4.86 -1.70
C GLY A 159 21.55 6.08 -1.86
N ILE A 160 20.23 5.87 -1.85
CA ILE A 160 19.25 6.97 -1.99
C ILE A 160 19.16 7.75 -0.69
N GLN A 161 19.41 9.04 -0.76
CA GLN A 161 19.29 9.94 0.39
C GLN A 161 17.82 10.19 0.75
N PRO A 162 17.45 10.29 2.04
CA PRO A 162 16.14 10.74 2.48
C PRO A 162 15.73 12.06 1.83
N GLY A 163 14.47 12.18 1.44
CA GLY A 163 13.93 13.34 0.74
C GLY A 163 14.12 13.30 -0.78
N THR A 164 14.89 12.35 -1.32
CA THR A 164 15.08 12.22 -2.78
C THR A 164 13.79 11.81 -3.47
N VAL A 165 13.43 12.54 -4.52
CA VAL A 165 12.40 12.13 -5.49
C VAL A 165 13.09 11.40 -6.63
N LEU A 166 12.70 10.16 -6.88
CA LEU A 166 13.28 9.35 -7.95
C LEU A 166 12.74 9.82 -9.31
N PRO A 167 13.60 10.08 -10.30
CA PRO A 167 13.20 10.49 -11.65
C PRO A 167 12.74 9.27 -12.49
N LEU A 168 11.97 8.39 -11.88
CA LEU A 168 11.45 7.16 -12.47
C LEU A 168 9.95 7.13 -12.33
N VAL A 169 9.27 6.56 -13.32
CA VAL A 169 7.85 6.30 -13.26
C VAL A 169 7.63 4.88 -12.78
N VAL A 170 7.15 4.75 -11.55
CA VAL A 170 7.05 3.51 -10.79
C VAL A 170 5.62 3.03 -10.72
N GLN A 171 5.41 1.73 -10.86
CA GLN A 171 4.11 1.11 -10.62
C GLN A 171 4.05 0.39 -9.28
N ARG A 172 5.22 0.00 -8.72
CA ARG A 172 5.30 -0.78 -7.47
C ARG A 172 6.64 -0.56 -6.80
N VAL A 173 6.63 -0.53 -5.47
CA VAL A 173 7.83 -0.68 -4.64
C VAL A 173 7.82 -2.10 -4.10
N MET A 174 8.89 -2.85 -4.37
CA MET A 174 9.00 -4.28 -4.04
C MET A 174 9.83 -4.48 -2.78
N ALA A 175 9.49 -5.51 -2.01
CA ALA A 175 10.27 -5.87 -0.82
C ALA A 175 11.69 -6.36 -1.18
N GLY A 176 11.84 -6.96 -2.36
CA GLY A 176 13.11 -7.54 -2.78
C GLY A 176 13.48 -8.81 -2.01
N SER A 177 14.75 -9.11 -1.95
CA SER A 177 15.29 -10.26 -1.21
C SER A 177 16.67 -9.97 -0.64
N ALA A 178 16.97 -10.58 0.51
CA ALA A 178 18.32 -10.55 1.09
C ALA A 178 19.35 -11.19 0.15
N ALA A 179 20.61 -10.76 0.26
CA ALA A 179 21.71 -11.37 -0.47
C ALA A 179 21.81 -12.87 -0.17
N THR A 180 21.93 -13.68 -1.23
CA THR A 180 22.21 -15.11 -1.14
C THR A 180 23.38 -15.44 -2.05
N THR A 181 23.96 -16.65 -1.92
CA THR A 181 25.08 -17.05 -2.76
C THR A 181 24.72 -16.91 -4.25
N GLY A 182 25.45 -16.03 -4.93
CA GLY A 182 25.27 -15.73 -6.35
C GLY A 182 24.14 -14.72 -6.68
N LYS A 183 23.47 -14.12 -5.68
CA LYS A 183 22.49 -13.06 -5.89
C LYS A 183 22.81 -11.85 -5.00
N PRO A 184 22.78 -10.63 -5.53
CA PRO A 184 23.00 -9.42 -4.74
C PRO A 184 21.84 -9.19 -3.76
N ASN A 185 22.10 -8.38 -2.73
CA ASN A 185 21.04 -7.84 -1.89
C ASN A 185 20.18 -6.87 -2.70
N THR A 186 18.86 -7.06 -2.68
CA THR A 186 17.89 -6.17 -3.33
C THR A 186 16.77 -5.78 -2.37
N LEU A 187 16.99 -5.95 -1.05
CA LEU A 187 16.00 -5.55 -0.05
C LEU A 187 15.73 -4.06 -0.13
N THR A 188 14.47 -3.70 -0.16
CA THR A 188 14.03 -2.34 0.12
C THR A 188 14.11 -2.13 1.63
N ASP A 189 14.97 -1.22 2.04
CA ASP A 189 15.09 -0.72 3.41
C ASP A 189 14.64 0.74 3.54
N ALA A 190 14.13 1.31 2.45
CA ALA A 190 13.51 2.61 2.46
C ALA A 190 12.15 2.58 3.18
N GLU A 191 11.93 3.59 4.03
CA GLU A 191 10.69 3.81 4.77
C GLU A 191 10.07 5.17 4.43
N ASN A 192 8.80 5.35 4.86
CA ASN A 192 8.06 6.58 4.63
C ASN A 192 8.09 7.00 3.15
N ILE A 193 7.82 6.03 2.26
CA ILE A 193 7.80 6.25 0.83
C ILE A 193 6.48 6.89 0.44
N PHE A 194 6.53 7.97 -0.32
CA PHE A 194 5.36 8.65 -0.86
C PHE A 194 5.35 8.59 -2.38
N ALA A 195 4.19 8.33 -2.95
CA ALA A 195 3.97 8.37 -4.38
C ALA A 195 3.18 9.63 -4.78
N TYR A 196 3.60 10.24 -5.87
CA TYR A 196 3.03 11.46 -6.43
C TYR A 196 2.50 11.19 -7.85
N SER A 197 1.28 11.64 -8.12
CA SER A 197 0.60 11.52 -9.43
C SER A 197 0.24 12.87 -10.02
#